data_0f4af7ad65dcd5067531b4c6e2aab6a0
#
_entry.id   0f4af7ad65dcd5067531b4c6e2aab6a0
#
_cell.length_a   1.000
_cell.length_b   1.000
_cell.length_c   1.000
_cell.angle_alpha   90.00
_cell.angle_beta   90.00
_cell.angle_gamma   90.00
#
_symmetry.space_group_name_H-M   'P 1'
#
loop_
_entity.id
_entity.type
_entity.pdbx_description
1 polymer ?
#
loop_
_entity_poly.entity_id
_entity_poly.type
_entity_poly.pdbx_seq_one_letter_code
_entity_poly.pdbx_strand_id
1 'polypeptide(L)'
;MLRIRIFEEQVNDLYRSAKMPGLAHLYIGEEAVAVGVCSALRDDDYITSTHRGHGHCLAKGADVDRMFAELVGKEAGYCRGKGGSMHIADQEKGNLGANAIVGGSIGIATGAALSAKRRGTDQVAVCFFGEGAMGQGLLYECMNMAALWKLPVIYVCENNLYNEYTHYLETTAGDIALRPAGFGIPFHEANGQDVLEVFRTTEPLVERARQGQGPAFLMCRTYRQHGHHVGDVDRAYYRPKEEERQWAEERDPLTILAQSLIAEGVAEAVTFDRMEEEVRTQITEGVKFALEAPYPSPDEVTMHVYA
;
A
#
# COMPACT_ATOMS: atom_id res chain seq x y z
N MET A 1 -5.36 -8.12 -6.95
CA MET A 1 -3.93 -8.49 -6.87
C MET A 1 -3.28 -8.50 -8.25
N LEU A 2 -3.79 -9.26 -9.23
CA LEU A 2 -3.20 -9.36 -10.58
C LEU A 2 -3.00 -7.98 -11.25
N ARG A 3 -3.99 -7.06 -11.13
CA ARG A 3 -3.85 -5.69 -11.64
C ARG A 3 -2.67 -4.94 -11.00
N ILE A 4 -2.43 -5.11 -9.70
CA ILE A 4 -1.30 -4.50 -9.01
C ILE A 4 0.01 -5.07 -9.57
N ARG A 5 0.12 -6.39 -9.69
CA ARG A 5 1.31 -7.06 -10.21
C ARG A 5 1.68 -6.56 -11.60
N ILE A 6 0.74 -6.60 -12.55
CA ILE A 6 0.98 -6.21 -13.95
C ILE A 6 1.23 -4.70 -14.07
N PHE A 7 0.54 -3.89 -13.24
CA PHE A 7 0.82 -2.46 -13.18
C PHE A 7 2.27 -2.18 -12.75
N GLU A 8 2.75 -2.83 -11.70
CA GLU A 8 4.09 -2.63 -11.18
C GLU A 8 5.18 -3.20 -12.11
N GLU A 9 4.93 -4.30 -12.81
CA GLU A 9 5.79 -4.80 -13.89
C GLU A 9 5.95 -3.73 -14.97
N GLN A 10 4.84 -3.12 -15.38
CA GLN A 10 4.83 -2.05 -16.39
C GLN A 10 5.52 -0.77 -15.89
N VAL A 11 5.38 -0.42 -14.60
CA VAL A 11 6.13 0.69 -13.98
C VAL A 11 7.63 0.45 -14.07
N ASN A 12 8.07 -0.77 -13.78
CA ASN A 12 9.47 -1.14 -13.91
C ASN A 12 9.98 -1.00 -15.35
N ASP A 13 9.17 -1.40 -16.34
CA ASP A 13 9.52 -1.27 -17.76
C ASP A 13 9.56 0.18 -18.24
N LEU A 14 8.65 1.03 -17.76
CA LEU A 14 8.66 2.47 -18.04
C LEU A 14 9.90 3.14 -17.45
N TYR A 15 10.30 2.75 -16.24
CA TYR A 15 11.53 3.25 -15.63
C TYR A 15 12.77 2.82 -16.44
N ARG A 16 12.90 1.52 -16.74
CA ARG A 16 14.04 0.95 -17.49
C ARG A 16 14.17 1.53 -18.90
N SER A 17 13.04 1.91 -19.52
CA SER A 17 13.01 2.56 -20.83
C SER A 17 13.13 4.10 -20.77
N ALA A 18 13.42 4.66 -19.58
CA ALA A 18 13.55 6.10 -19.32
C ALA A 18 12.30 6.93 -19.73
N LYS A 19 11.11 6.31 -19.68
CA LYS A 19 9.83 6.98 -19.96
C LYS A 19 9.17 7.56 -18.72
N MET A 20 9.61 7.14 -17.53
CA MET A 20 9.12 7.62 -16.25
C MET A 20 10.24 8.36 -15.51
N PRO A 21 10.03 9.62 -15.09
CA PRO A 21 10.98 10.36 -14.28
C PRO A 21 10.99 9.92 -12.82
N GLY A 22 12.08 10.15 -12.12
CA GLY A 22 12.23 9.87 -10.69
C GLY A 22 12.42 8.38 -10.39
N LEU A 23 12.13 8.00 -9.15
CA LEU A 23 12.22 6.63 -8.65
C LEU A 23 10.84 6.10 -8.29
N ALA A 24 10.63 4.80 -8.50
CA ALA A 24 9.46 4.06 -8.00
C ALA A 24 9.89 2.95 -7.05
N HIS A 25 8.98 2.59 -6.16
CA HIS A 25 9.10 1.51 -5.20
C HIS A 25 7.97 0.53 -5.47
N LEU A 26 8.32 -0.61 -6.07
CA LEU A 26 7.33 -1.58 -6.55
C LEU A 26 6.66 -2.33 -5.39
N TYR A 27 5.36 -2.56 -5.49
CA TYR A 27 4.56 -3.27 -4.50
C TYR A 27 4.48 -4.79 -4.77
N ILE A 28 5.31 -5.31 -5.68
CA ILE A 28 5.35 -6.72 -6.08
C ILE A 28 5.75 -7.61 -4.90
N GLY A 29 4.88 -8.57 -4.59
CA GLY A 29 5.00 -9.50 -3.47
C GLY A 29 4.17 -9.14 -2.24
N GLU A 30 3.63 -7.93 -2.18
CA GLU A 30 2.84 -7.41 -1.03
C GLU A 30 1.35 -7.25 -1.37
N GLU A 31 0.90 -7.67 -2.56
CA GLU A 31 -0.44 -7.39 -3.12
C GLU A 31 -1.59 -7.89 -2.24
N ALA A 32 -1.37 -8.99 -1.51
CA ALA A 32 -2.39 -9.56 -0.64
C ALA A 32 -2.70 -8.65 0.56
N VAL A 33 -1.72 -7.89 1.05
CA VAL A 33 -1.95 -6.95 2.15
C VAL A 33 -2.85 -5.81 1.70
N ALA A 34 -2.49 -5.12 0.62
CA ALA A 34 -3.30 -4.00 0.11
C ALA A 34 -4.73 -4.43 -0.21
N VAL A 35 -4.88 -5.54 -0.94
CA VAL A 35 -6.20 -6.02 -1.38
C VAL A 35 -7.02 -6.55 -0.22
N GLY A 36 -6.44 -7.36 0.67
CA GLY A 36 -7.14 -7.91 1.84
C GLY A 36 -7.65 -6.81 2.77
N VAL A 37 -6.81 -5.82 3.06
CA VAL A 37 -7.20 -4.68 3.92
C VAL A 37 -8.25 -3.80 3.24
N CYS A 38 -8.00 -3.36 1.99
CA CYS A 38 -8.93 -2.47 1.30
C CYS A 38 -10.29 -3.12 1.00
N SER A 39 -10.34 -4.45 0.81
CA SER A 39 -11.61 -5.18 0.64
C SER A 39 -12.51 -5.16 1.87
N ALA A 40 -11.97 -4.89 3.05
CA ALA A 40 -12.74 -4.73 4.29
C ALA A 40 -13.24 -3.29 4.50
N LEU A 41 -12.88 -2.35 3.62
CA LEU A 41 -13.21 -0.94 3.72
C LEU A 41 -14.36 -0.55 2.80
N ARG A 42 -15.07 0.50 3.18
CA ARG A 42 -16.01 1.20 2.30
C ARG A 42 -15.28 2.23 1.45
N ASP A 43 -15.93 2.70 0.39
CA ASP A 43 -15.39 3.73 -0.50
C ASP A 43 -15.06 5.03 0.26
N ASP A 44 -15.87 5.39 1.27
CA ASP A 44 -15.72 6.61 2.06
C ASP A 44 -14.78 6.48 3.28
N ASP A 45 -14.27 5.28 3.57
CA ASP A 45 -13.21 5.10 4.57
C ASP A 45 -11.87 5.62 4.04
N TYR A 46 -11.05 6.12 4.95
CA TYR A 46 -9.77 6.72 4.60
C TYR A 46 -8.62 5.72 4.64
N ILE A 47 -7.69 5.87 3.68
CA ILE A 47 -6.37 5.25 3.75
C ILE A 47 -5.27 6.30 3.66
N THR A 48 -4.14 6.03 4.29
CA THR A 48 -2.86 6.71 4.02
C THR A 48 -1.81 5.67 3.66
N SER A 49 -0.88 6.05 2.81
CA SER A 49 0.06 5.12 2.20
C SER A 49 1.52 5.58 2.38
N THR A 50 2.43 4.81 1.84
CA THR A 50 3.88 4.96 1.93
C THR A 50 4.47 5.37 0.57
N HIS A 51 5.81 5.40 0.49
CA HIS A 51 6.53 5.52 -0.78
C HIS A 51 6.23 4.37 -1.77
N ARG A 52 5.67 3.23 -1.29
CA ARG A 52 5.26 2.05 -2.07
C ARG A 52 3.73 2.04 -2.27
N GLY A 53 3.19 3.20 -2.67
CA GLY A 53 1.76 3.48 -2.60
C GLY A 53 0.89 2.96 -3.74
N HIS A 54 1.46 2.45 -4.85
CA HIS A 54 0.68 2.06 -6.02
C HIS A 54 -0.32 0.93 -5.69
N GLY A 55 0.14 -0.09 -4.96
CA GLY A 55 -0.71 -1.21 -4.55
C GLY A 55 -1.91 -0.75 -3.74
N HIS A 56 -1.72 0.14 -2.77
CA HIS A 56 -2.79 0.70 -1.94
C HIS A 56 -3.78 1.55 -2.76
N CYS A 57 -3.25 2.39 -3.69
CA CYS A 57 -4.08 3.19 -4.58
C CYS A 57 -5.00 2.29 -5.43
N LEU A 58 -4.43 1.29 -6.10
CA LEU A 58 -5.18 0.35 -6.95
C LEU A 58 -6.17 -0.49 -6.15
N ALA A 59 -5.77 -0.96 -4.96
CA ALA A 59 -6.65 -1.73 -4.08
C ALA A 59 -7.83 -0.89 -3.57
N LYS A 60 -7.65 0.42 -3.39
CA LYS A 60 -8.71 1.35 -2.98
C LYS A 60 -9.58 1.83 -4.16
N GLY A 61 -9.26 1.38 -5.39
CA GLY A 61 -10.08 1.63 -6.58
C GLY A 61 -9.59 2.77 -7.47
N ALA A 62 -8.32 3.15 -7.38
CA ALA A 62 -7.74 4.16 -8.28
C ALA A 62 -7.77 3.71 -9.75
N ASP A 63 -7.97 4.69 -10.62
CA ASP A 63 -7.97 4.52 -12.06
C ASP A 63 -6.55 4.36 -12.62
N VAL A 64 -6.35 3.32 -13.43
CA VAL A 64 -5.05 2.95 -14.00
C VAL A 64 -4.49 4.02 -14.91
N ASP A 65 -5.35 4.63 -15.74
CA ASP A 65 -4.95 5.62 -16.74
C ASP A 65 -4.41 6.87 -16.04
N ARG A 66 -5.12 7.33 -15.01
CA ARG A 66 -4.71 8.48 -14.19
C ARG A 66 -3.46 8.19 -13.38
N MET A 67 -3.29 6.95 -12.89
CA MET A 67 -2.06 6.56 -12.20
C MET A 67 -0.86 6.61 -13.13
N PHE A 68 -0.92 6.01 -14.32
CA PHE A 68 0.17 6.11 -15.29
C PHE A 68 0.43 7.55 -15.73
N ALA A 69 -0.64 8.34 -15.96
CA ALA A 69 -0.49 9.76 -16.29
C ALA A 69 0.29 10.53 -15.20
N GLU A 70 0.03 10.25 -13.91
CA GLU A 70 0.79 10.83 -12.80
C GLU A 70 2.26 10.42 -12.83
N LEU A 71 2.54 9.13 -13.04
CA LEU A 71 3.90 8.59 -13.08
C LEU A 71 4.77 9.19 -14.18
N VAL A 72 4.17 9.53 -15.33
CA VAL A 72 4.89 10.14 -16.46
C VAL A 72 4.75 11.67 -16.51
N GLY A 73 4.25 12.28 -15.44
CA GLY A 73 4.21 13.74 -15.25
C GLY A 73 3.16 14.47 -16.07
N LYS A 74 2.02 13.84 -16.37
CA LYS A 74 0.96 14.41 -17.23
C LYS A 74 -0.15 15.07 -16.43
N GLU A 75 -0.80 16.07 -17.07
CA GLU A 75 -1.90 16.83 -16.47
C GLU A 75 -3.10 15.94 -16.06
N ALA A 76 -3.35 14.86 -16.79
CA ALA A 76 -4.41 13.92 -16.51
C ALA A 76 -4.17 13.07 -15.23
N GLY A 77 -2.98 13.13 -14.64
CA GLY A 77 -2.66 12.41 -13.40
C GLY A 77 -3.42 12.91 -12.17
N TYR A 78 -3.48 12.12 -11.13
CA TYR A 78 -4.19 12.42 -9.87
C TYR A 78 -3.75 13.72 -9.21
N CYS A 79 -2.45 14.01 -9.27
CA CYS A 79 -1.85 15.24 -8.75
C CYS A 79 -1.36 16.16 -9.89
N ARG A 80 -1.97 16.03 -11.09
CA ARG A 80 -1.62 16.79 -12.30
C ARG A 80 -0.15 16.66 -12.68
N GLY A 81 0.43 15.47 -12.47
CA GLY A 81 1.82 15.17 -12.77
C GLY A 81 2.84 15.78 -11.81
N LYS A 82 2.40 16.38 -10.69
CA LYS A 82 3.30 17.03 -9.70
C LYS A 82 3.76 16.10 -8.59
N GLY A 83 2.98 15.06 -8.28
CA GLY A 83 3.25 14.14 -7.17
C GLY A 83 4.21 13.02 -7.56
N GLY A 84 4.06 12.48 -8.75
CA GLY A 84 4.80 11.31 -9.21
C GLY A 84 4.48 10.06 -8.37
N SER A 85 5.36 9.06 -8.45
CA SER A 85 5.16 7.72 -7.86
C SER A 85 4.82 7.74 -6.36
N MET A 86 5.45 8.59 -5.57
CA MET A 86 5.39 8.54 -4.10
C MET A 86 4.36 9.48 -3.46
N HIS A 87 3.54 10.20 -4.26
CA HIS A 87 2.62 11.21 -3.73
C HIS A 87 1.23 11.14 -4.39
N ILE A 88 0.82 9.99 -4.89
CA ILE A 88 -0.52 9.82 -5.48
C ILE A 88 -1.57 9.91 -4.36
N ALA A 89 -2.58 10.75 -4.58
CA ALA A 89 -3.74 10.90 -3.71
C ALA A 89 -5.02 10.85 -4.54
N ASP A 90 -6.04 10.16 -4.04
CA ASP A 90 -7.37 10.07 -4.63
C ASP A 90 -8.43 10.31 -3.55
N GLN A 91 -8.80 11.58 -3.37
CA GLN A 91 -9.75 11.97 -2.32
C GLN A 91 -11.15 11.41 -2.55
N GLU A 92 -11.54 11.17 -3.81
CA GLU A 92 -12.86 10.60 -4.16
C GLU A 92 -12.99 9.17 -3.64
N LYS A 93 -11.87 8.45 -3.56
CA LYS A 93 -11.79 7.09 -3.02
C LYS A 93 -11.29 7.04 -1.57
N GLY A 94 -11.18 8.17 -0.89
CA GLY A 94 -10.69 8.23 0.49
C GLY A 94 -9.19 7.96 0.64
N ASN A 95 -8.43 7.92 -0.45
CA ASN A 95 -6.96 7.82 -0.39
C ASN A 95 -6.37 9.21 -0.15
N LEU A 96 -5.96 9.48 1.10
CA LEU A 96 -5.40 10.77 1.53
C LEU A 96 -3.96 10.99 1.07
N GLY A 97 -3.36 9.99 0.44
CA GLY A 97 -2.10 10.10 -0.27
C GLY A 97 -1.03 9.11 0.16
N ALA A 98 -0.17 8.83 -0.80
CA ALA A 98 1.14 8.25 -0.60
C ALA A 98 2.10 9.29 -0.02
N ASN A 99 3.10 8.86 0.74
CA ASN A 99 4.06 9.77 1.37
C ASN A 99 5.47 9.19 1.33
N ALA A 100 6.40 9.94 0.75
CA ALA A 100 7.81 9.57 0.69
C ALA A 100 8.51 9.64 2.06
N ILE A 101 7.99 10.45 2.99
CA ILE A 101 8.56 10.57 4.34
C ILE A 101 8.15 9.37 5.18
N VAL A 102 9.13 8.56 5.60
CA VAL A 102 8.88 7.37 6.40
C VAL A 102 8.18 7.74 7.72
N GLY A 103 7.01 7.14 7.95
CA GLY A 103 6.16 7.43 9.10
C GLY A 103 5.30 8.69 8.98
N GLY A 104 5.47 9.54 7.95
CA GLY A 104 4.71 10.79 7.80
C GLY A 104 3.20 10.58 7.65
N SER A 105 2.78 9.49 7.06
CA SER A 105 1.36 9.11 6.89
C SER A 105 0.65 8.77 8.22
N ILE A 106 1.39 8.40 9.26
CA ILE A 106 0.82 7.99 10.56
C ILE A 106 0.03 9.14 11.20
N GLY A 107 0.62 10.34 11.22
CA GLY A 107 -0.04 11.54 11.74
C GLY A 107 -1.29 11.91 10.92
N ILE A 108 -1.22 11.78 9.59
CA ILE A 108 -2.33 12.08 8.67
C ILE A 108 -3.51 11.14 8.94
N ALA A 109 -3.27 9.82 9.02
CA ALA A 109 -4.32 8.84 9.31
C ALA A 109 -4.96 9.07 10.68
N THR A 110 -4.13 9.35 11.71
CA THR A 110 -4.62 9.64 13.06
C THR A 110 -5.48 10.93 13.07
N GLY A 111 -5.07 11.96 12.31
CA GLY A 111 -5.83 13.19 12.12
C GLY A 111 -7.15 12.96 11.38
N ALA A 112 -7.16 12.10 10.34
CA ALA A 112 -8.39 11.73 9.63
C ALA A 112 -9.38 11.00 10.54
N ALA A 113 -8.89 10.06 11.35
CA ALA A 113 -9.71 9.36 12.35
C ALA A 113 -10.27 10.32 13.42
N LEU A 114 -9.46 11.29 13.86
CA LEU A 114 -9.94 12.36 14.76
C LEU A 114 -11.03 13.20 14.11
N SER A 115 -10.85 13.56 12.84
CA SER A 115 -11.85 14.30 12.06
C SER A 115 -13.17 13.53 11.96
N ALA A 116 -13.11 12.24 11.58
CA ALA A 116 -14.29 11.38 11.50
C ALA A 116 -15.03 11.35 12.84
N LYS A 117 -14.30 11.11 13.95
CA LYS A 117 -14.89 11.12 15.29
C LYS A 117 -15.51 12.46 15.68
N ARG A 118 -14.85 13.58 15.38
CA ARG A 118 -15.35 14.95 15.71
C ARG A 118 -16.57 15.33 14.89
N ARG A 119 -16.65 14.87 13.66
CA ARG A 119 -17.79 15.08 12.75
C ARG A 119 -18.95 14.13 13.06
N GLY A 120 -18.75 13.13 13.92
CA GLY A 120 -19.78 12.13 14.23
C GLY A 120 -20.07 11.19 13.05
N THR A 121 -19.11 11.02 12.13
CA THR A 121 -19.20 10.01 11.06
C THR A 121 -18.67 8.67 11.55
N ASP A 122 -19.07 7.60 10.87
CA ASP A 122 -18.63 6.22 11.18
C ASP A 122 -17.47 5.75 10.30
N GLN A 123 -16.79 6.69 9.60
CA GLN A 123 -15.62 6.41 8.78
C GLN A 123 -14.45 5.92 9.62
N VAL A 124 -13.71 4.97 9.05
CA VAL A 124 -12.47 4.43 9.61
C VAL A 124 -11.29 4.94 8.79
N ALA A 125 -10.15 5.17 9.45
CA ALA A 125 -8.89 5.48 8.78
C ALA A 125 -7.93 4.29 8.91
N VAL A 126 -7.33 3.87 7.81
CA VAL A 126 -6.27 2.85 7.79
C VAL A 126 -4.95 3.52 7.45
N CYS A 127 -3.94 3.26 8.26
CA CYS A 127 -2.59 3.75 8.06
C CYS A 127 -1.67 2.59 7.65
N PHE A 128 -1.25 2.54 6.40
CA PHE A 128 -0.22 1.61 5.96
C PHE A 128 1.18 2.17 6.24
N PHE A 129 2.08 1.34 6.74
CA PHE A 129 3.49 1.68 6.94
C PHE A 129 4.33 0.40 7.05
N GLY A 130 5.60 0.48 6.64
CA GLY A 130 6.55 -0.62 6.77
C GLY A 130 7.10 -0.75 8.19
N GLU A 131 7.68 -1.92 8.53
CA GLU A 131 8.27 -2.20 9.85
C GLU A 131 9.41 -1.21 10.21
N GLY A 132 10.09 -0.65 9.22
CA GLY A 132 11.10 0.41 9.44
C GLY A 132 10.53 1.66 10.12
N ALA A 133 9.25 1.97 9.90
CA ALA A 133 8.59 3.09 10.56
C ALA A 133 8.32 2.84 12.05
N MET A 134 8.47 1.62 12.54
CA MET A 134 8.35 1.29 13.96
C MET A 134 9.41 2.01 14.84
N GLY A 135 10.47 2.52 14.23
CA GLY A 135 11.47 3.36 14.90
C GLY A 135 11.09 4.84 15.05
N GLN A 136 10.01 5.30 14.39
CA GLN A 136 9.59 6.70 14.41
C GLN A 136 8.84 7.05 15.70
N GLY A 137 9.26 8.13 16.39
CA GLY A 137 8.60 8.62 17.61
C GLY A 137 7.12 8.97 17.36
N LEU A 138 6.82 9.53 16.19
CA LEU A 138 5.45 9.90 15.78
C LEU A 138 4.45 8.73 15.89
N LEU A 139 4.86 7.48 15.61
CA LEU A 139 3.98 6.32 15.76
C LEU A 139 3.47 6.19 17.20
N TYR A 140 4.37 6.33 18.17
CA TYR A 140 4.04 6.17 19.61
C TYR A 140 3.19 7.32 20.13
N GLU A 141 3.46 8.55 19.69
CA GLU A 141 2.63 9.72 19.98
C GLU A 141 1.20 9.54 19.42
N CYS A 142 1.09 9.10 18.16
CA CYS A 142 -0.18 8.83 17.52
C CYS A 142 -0.94 7.67 18.15
N MET A 143 -0.27 6.56 18.50
CA MET A 143 -0.90 5.45 19.22
C MET A 143 -1.44 5.88 20.58
N ASN A 144 -0.69 6.72 21.32
CA ASN A 144 -1.14 7.26 22.61
C ASN A 144 -2.42 8.09 22.43
N MET A 145 -2.46 9.03 21.47
CA MET A 145 -3.65 9.84 21.19
C MET A 145 -4.82 8.98 20.73
N ALA A 146 -4.56 8.04 19.80
CA ALA A 146 -5.59 7.18 19.26
C ALA A 146 -6.23 6.31 20.34
N ALA A 147 -5.45 5.72 21.23
CA ALA A 147 -5.95 4.92 22.34
C ALA A 147 -6.74 5.76 23.35
N LEU A 148 -6.16 6.89 23.80
CA LEU A 148 -6.77 7.79 24.76
C LEU A 148 -8.13 8.32 24.27
N TRP A 149 -8.21 8.70 23.01
CA TRP A 149 -9.41 9.26 22.41
C TRP A 149 -10.29 8.22 21.72
N LYS A 150 -9.94 6.94 21.75
CA LYS A 150 -10.66 5.85 21.07
C LYS A 150 -10.95 6.21 19.60
N LEU A 151 -9.89 6.59 18.86
CA LEU A 151 -10.03 6.98 17.46
C LEU A 151 -10.27 5.75 16.57
N PRO A 152 -11.10 5.88 15.52
CA PRO A 152 -11.35 4.79 14.57
C PRO A 152 -10.19 4.66 13.57
N VAL A 153 -9.01 4.24 14.02
CA VAL A 153 -7.82 4.05 13.18
C VAL A 153 -7.28 2.63 13.31
N ILE A 154 -6.92 2.05 12.19
CA ILE A 154 -6.20 0.77 12.10
C ILE A 154 -4.78 1.06 11.62
N TYR A 155 -3.80 0.70 12.41
CA TYR A 155 -2.38 0.76 12.08
C TYR A 155 -1.99 -0.55 11.42
N VAL A 156 -1.71 -0.55 10.11
CA VAL A 156 -1.30 -1.73 9.33
C VAL A 156 0.19 -1.67 9.05
N CYS A 157 0.93 -2.53 9.72
CA CYS A 157 2.37 -2.69 9.53
C CYS A 157 2.65 -3.78 8.48
N GLU A 158 3.21 -3.39 7.36
CA GLU A 158 3.70 -4.29 6.30
C GLU A 158 5.13 -4.70 6.65
N ASN A 159 5.27 -5.80 7.39
CA ASN A 159 6.59 -6.32 7.74
C ASN A 159 7.13 -7.16 6.59
N ASN A 160 7.89 -6.52 5.70
CA ASN A 160 8.54 -7.16 4.56
C ASN A 160 9.99 -7.55 4.84
N LEU A 161 10.40 -7.55 6.10
CA LEU A 161 11.67 -7.95 6.70
C LEU A 161 12.82 -6.96 6.52
N TYR A 162 12.76 -6.01 5.57
CA TYR A 162 13.91 -5.16 5.25
C TYR A 162 13.59 -3.67 5.24
N ASN A 163 14.29 -2.95 6.09
CA ASN A 163 14.37 -1.49 6.08
C ASN A 163 15.37 -1.09 5.01
N GLU A 164 14.93 -0.79 3.79
CA GLU A 164 15.78 -0.57 2.64
C GLU A 164 16.75 -1.74 2.42
N TYR A 165 17.97 -1.67 2.93
CA TYR A 165 19.03 -2.68 2.76
C TYR A 165 19.38 -3.44 4.04
N THR A 166 18.67 -3.19 5.14
CA THR A 166 18.99 -3.76 6.46
C THR A 166 17.83 -4.59 6.98
N HIS A 167 18.09 -5.82 7.39
CA HIS A 167 17.06 -6.64 8.02
C HIS A 167 16.56 -5.99 9.32
N TYR A 168 15.23 -5.97 9.53
CA TYR A 168 14.64 -5.20 10.63
C TYR A 168 15.12 -5.64 12.02
N LEU A 169 15.51 -6.90 12.21
CA LEU A 169 16.07 -7.40 13.46
C LEU A 169 17.44 -6.78 13.83
N GLU A 170 18.12 -6.18 12.85
CA GLU A 170 19.39 -5.48 13.11
C GLU A 170 19.19 -4.05 13.57
N THR A 171 18.00 -3.48 13.35
CA THR A 171 17.70 -2.07 13.65
C THR A 171 16.60 -1.89 14.70
N THR A 172 15.90 -2.97 15.07
CA THR A 172 14.71 -2.89 15.91
C THR A 172 14.88 -3.74 17.15
N ALA A 173 15.03 -3.09 18.30
CA ALA A 173 15.17 -3.79 19.57
C ALA A 173 13.82 -4.33 20.08
N GLY A 174 13.86 -5.51 20.69
CA GLY A 174 12.70 -6.16 21.31
C GLY A 174 11.69 -6.68 20.31
N ASP A 175 10.57 -7.16 20.81
CA ASP A 175 9.47 -7.66 19.99
C ASP A 175 8.56 -6.50 19.57
N ILE A 176 8.44 -6.27 18.26
CA ILE A 176 7.60 -5.21 17.72
C ILE A 176 6.11 -5.47 17.97
N ALA A 177 5.70 -6.73 18.10
CA ALA A 177 4.32 -7.13 18.41
C ALA A 177 3.86 -6.63 19.81
N LEU A 178 4.78 -6.43 20.74
CA LEU A 178 4.46 -5.98 22.09
C LEU A 178 4.30 -4.46 22.20
N ARG A 179 4.71 -3.68 21.21
CA ARG A 179 4.69 -2.21 21.28
C ARG A 179 3.28 -1.62 21.37
N PRO A 180 2.27 -2.06 20.58
CA PRO A 180 0.90 -1.56 20.72
C PRO A 180 0.26 -1.85 22.08
N ALA A 181 0.62 -2.98 22.70
CA ALA A 181 0.09 -3.37 24.02
C ALA A 181 0.43 -2.35 25.12
N GLY A 182 1.55 -1.64 25.02
CA GLY A 182 1.92 -0.56 25.94
C GLY A 182 0.92 0.60 25.98
N PHE A 183 0.11 0.75 24.93
CA PHE A 183 -0.96 1.73 24.83
C PHE A 183 -2.37 1.12 24.98
N GLY A 184 -2.46 -0.17 25.32
CA GLY A 184 -3.75 -0.88 25.38
C GLY A 184 -4.40 -1.08 24.02
N ILE A 185 -3.64 -1.01 22.93
CA ILE A 185 -4.13 -1.26 21.56
C ILE A 185 -4.03 -2.75 21.28
N PRO A 186 -5.14 -3.41 20.86
CA PRO A 186 -5.09 -4.82 20.48
C PRO A 186 -4.19 -5.02 19.25
N PHE A 187 -3.34 -6.03 19.34
CA PHE A 187 -2.43 -6.46 18.29
C PHE A 187 -2.95 -7.73 17.63
N HIS A 188 -2.88 -7.74 16.31
CA HIS A 188 -3.21 -8.89 15.47
C HIS A 188 -2.10 -9.11 14.44
N GLU A 189 -1.90 -10.35 14.06
CA GLU A 189 -0.96 -10.73 13.03
C GLU A 189 -1.67 -11.53 11.94
N ALA A 190 -1.30 -11.33 10.69
CA ALA A 190 -1.78 -12.08 9.55
C ALA A 190 -0.63 -12.46 8.61
N ASN A 191 -0.78 -13.59 7.92
CA ASN A 191 0.07 -13.95 6.81
C ASN A 191 -0.22 -13.01 5.63
N GLY A 192 0.68 -12.05 5.39
CA GLY A 192 0.54 -11.05 4.33
C GLY A 192 0.66 -11.61 2.90
N GLN A 193 0.83 -12.93 2.74
CA GLN A 193 0.78 -13.61 1.45
C GLN A 193 -0.59 -14.27 1.19
N ASP A 194 -1.46 -14.36 2.21
CA ASP A 194 -2.81 -14.90 2.08
C ASP A 194 -3.84 -13.75 2.18
N VAL A 195 -4.38 -13.36 1.04
CA VAL A 195 -5.35 -12.26 0.95
C VAL A 195 -6.62 -12.52 1.75
N LEU A 196 -7.05 -13.78 1.86
CA LEU A 196 -8.27 -14.14 2.61
C LEU A 196 -8.01 -14.08 4.12
N GLU A 197 -6.82 -14.47 4.58
CA GLU A 197 -6.42 -14.31 5.99
C GLU A 197 -6.33 -12.83 6.36
N VAL A 198 -5.68 -12.01 5.50
CA VAL A 198 -5.60 -10.55 5.72
C VAL A 198 -7.01 -9.94 5.79
N PHE A 199 -7.91 -10.29 4.86
CA PHE A 199 -9.29 -9.79 4.88
C PHE A 199 -10.02 -10.21 6.15
N ARG A 200 -10.03 -11.51 6.49
CA ARG A 200 -10.72 -12.05 7.67
C ARG A 200 -10.20 -11.48 8.99
N THR A 201 -8.92 -11.13 9.04
CA THR A 201 -8.32 -10.46 10.21
C THR A 201 -8.70 -8.98 10.25
N THR A 202 -8.74 -8.31 9.10
CA THR A 202 -9.02 -6.86 9.02
C THR A 202 -10.47 -6.51 9.28
N GLU A 203 -11.42 -7.27 8.72
CA GLU A 203 -12.85 -6.97 8.77
C GLU A 203 -13.36 -6.73 10.22
N PRO A 204 -13.10 -7.60 11.20
CA PRO A 204 -13.54 -7.36 12.59
C PRO A 204 -12.83 -6.16 13.25
N LEU A 205 -11.61 -5.81 12.83
CA LEU A 205 -10.91 -4.64 13.34
C LEU A 205 -11.54 -3.33 12.83
N VAL A 206 -11.92 -3.32 11.56
CA VAL A 206 -12.64 -2.20 10.95
C VAL A 206 -14.00 -2.01 11.63
N GLU A 207 -14.76 -3.09 11.81
CA GLU A 207 -16.06 -3.01 12.50
C GLU A 207 -15.92 -2.55 13.95
N ARG A 208 -14.93 -3.06 14.69
CA ARG A 208 -14.59 -2.61 16.04
C ARG A 208 -14.30 -1.11 16.09
N ALA A 209 -13.47 -0.60 15.17
CA ALA A 209 -13.13 0.81 15.10
C ALA A 209 -14.35 1.67 14.76
N ARG A 210 -15.16 1.24 13.81
CA ARG A 210 -16.41 1.87 13.39
C ARG A 210 -17.42 2.00 14.54
N GLN A 211 -17.48 1.00 15.41
CA GLN A 211 -18.29 1.01 16.64
C GLN A 211 -17.70 1.89 17.77
N GLY A 212 -16.62 2.64 17.51
CA GLY A 212 -16.00 3.53 18.48
C GLY A 212 -15.25 2.83 19.61
N GLN A 213 -14.87 1.56 19.44
CA GLN A 213 -14.11 0.79 20.43
C GLN A 213 -12.61 1.14 20.43
N GLY A 214 -12.17 2.05 19.56
CA GLY A 214 -10.81 2.56 19.50
C GLY A 214 -9.94 1.87 18.47
N PRO A 215 -8.63 2.19 18.44
CA PRO A 215 -7.70 1.71 17.42
C PRO A 215 -7.41 0.21 17.53
N ALA A 216 -6.86 -0.34 16.44
CA ALA A 216 -6.23 -1.65 16.42
C ALA A 216 -4.91 -1.59 15.65
N PHE A 217 -4.05 -2.56 15.88
CA PHE A 217 -2.79 -2.73 15.18
C PHE A 217 -2.78 -4.10 14.50
N LEU A 218 -2.56 -4.10 13.19
CA LEU A 218 -2.42 -5.30 12.37
C LEU A 218 -1.00 -5.35 11.81
N MET A 219 -0.28 -6.44 12.05
CA MET A 219 0.99 -6.72 11.39
C MET A 219 0.77 -7.80 10.33
N CYS A 220 1.11 -7.48 9.09
CA CYS A 220 1.10 -8.43 7.98
C CYS A 220 2.54 -8.83 7.64
N ARG A 221 2.87 -10.12 7.82
CA ARG A 221 4.16 -10.63 7.38
C ARG A 221 4.13 -10.86 5.89
N THR A 222 4.94 -10.11 5.17
CA THR A 222 4.99 -10.10 3.72
C THR A 222 6.43 -10.04 3.21
N TYR A 223 6.62 -9.90 1.91
CA TYR A 223 7.95 -9.79 1.33
C TYR A 223 7.92 -9.02 0.00
N ARG A 224 8.79 -8.02 -0.14
CA ARG A 224 8.98 -7.36 -1.43
C ARG A 224 9.87 -8.23 -2.32
N GLN A 225 9.34 -8.73 -3.43
CA GLN A 225 10.07 -9.61 -4.35
C GLN A 225 11.14 -8.86 -5.17
N HIS A 226 11.02 -7.54 -5.29
CA HIS A 226 12.00 -6.67 -5.94
C HIS A 226 12.89 -5.95 -4.91
N GLY A 227 13.88 -5.19 -5.40
CA GLY A 227 14.70 -4.31 -4.57
C GLY A 227 13.90 -3.24 -3.83
N HIS A 228 14.56 -2.46 -3.00
CA HIS A 228 13.89 -1.36 -2.30
C HIS A 228 13.23 -0.39 -3.27
N HIS A 229 13.91 -0.04 -4.35
CA HIS A 229 13.39 0.75 -5.45
C HIS A 229 13.84 0.16 -6.80
N VAL A 230 13.30 0.68 -7.90
CA VAL A 230 13.58 0.17 -9.26
C VAL A 230 15.05 0.20 -9.68
N GLY A 231 15.88 1.02 -9.04
CA GLY A 231 17.34 1.07 -9.24
C GLY A 231 18.14 0.09 -8.38
N ASP A 232 17.51 -0.58 -7.41
CA ASP A 232 18.15 -1.60 -6.55
C ASP A 232 18.10 -2.96 -7.25
N VAL A 233 19.04 -3.16 -8.17
CA VAL A 233 19.07 -4.35 -9.06
C VAL A 233 19.83 -5.51 -8.44
N ASP A 234 21.03 -5.25 -7.90
CA ASP A 234 21.84 -6.28 -7.21
C ASP A 234 21.57 -6.24 -5.71
N ARG A 235 20.86 -7.24 -5.21
CA ARG A 235 20.45 -7.35 -3.83
C ARG A 235 21.28 -8.32 -3.01
N ALA A 236 22.24 -9.01 -3.66
CA ALA A 236 23.01 -10.08 -3.02
C ALA A 236 23.89 -9.60 -1.85
N TYR A 237 24.12 -8.28 -1.73
CA TYR A 237 24.91 -7.71 -0.65
C TYR A 237 24.15 -7.54 0.68
N TYR A 238 22.80 -7.62 0.68
CA TYR A 238 22.01 -7.46 1.90
C TYR A 238 20.99 -8.56 2.13
N ARG A 239 20.59 -9.35 1.10
CA ARG A 239 19.66 -10.46 1.28
C ARG A 239 20.04 -11.69 0.45
N PRO A 240 19.86 -12.91 1.01
CA PRO A 240 20.21 -14.14 0.33
C PRO A 240 19.32 -14.40 -0.89
N LYS A 241 19.91 -14.81 -2.01
CA LYS A 241 19.15 -15.21 -3.21
C LYS A 241 18.18 -16.37 -2.95
N GLU A 242 18.54 -17.28 -2.06
CA GLU A 242 17.67 -18.38 -1.68
C GLU A 242 16.41 -17.92 -0.96
N GLU A 243 16.52 -16.90 -0.10
CA GLU A 243 15.38 -16.29 0.55
C GLU A 243 14.44 -15.63 -0.49
N GLU A 244 15.00 -14.86 -1.43
CA GLU A 244 14.22 -14.25 -2.52
C GLU A 244 13.48 -15.31 -3.34
N ARG A 245 14.16 -16.41 -3.68
CA ARG A 245 13.58 -17.51 -4.43
C ARG A 245 12.42 -18.17 -3.68
N GLN A 246 12.61 -18.50 -2.41
CA GLN A 246 11.58 -19.12 -1.58
C GLN A 246 10.31 -18.24 -1.49
N TRP A 247 10.47 -16.93 -1.28
CA TRP A 247 9.34 -16.03 -1.23
C TRP A 247 8.64 -15.88 -2.59
N ALA A 248 9.41 -15.81 -3.69
CA ALA A 248 8.83 -15.63 -5.02
C ALA A 248 8.18 -16.89 -5.59
N GLU A 249 8.74 -18.09 -5.33
CA GLU A 249 8.26 -19.35 -5.91
C GLU A 249 7.25 -20.07 -5.01
N GLU A 250 7.49 -20.08 -3.68
CA GLU A 250 6.70 -20.87 -2.74
C GLU A 250 5.62 -20.06 -2.02
N ARG A 251 5.78 -18.71 -1.98
CA ARG A 251 4.93 -17.81 -1.18
C ARG A 251 4.37 -16.65 -2.00
N ASP A 252 4.31 -16.76 -3.31
CA ASP A 252 3.71 -15.71 -4.14
C ASP A 252 2.20 -15.58 -3.85
N PRO A 253 1.70 -14.38 -3.48
CA PRO A 253 0.32 -14.22 -3.05
C PRO A 253 -0.71 -14.47 -4.17
N LEU A 254 -0.34 -14.28 -5.44
CA LEU A 254 -1.21 -14.58 -6.57
C LEU A 254 -1.36 -16.09 -6.73
N THR A 255 -0.23 -16.81 -6.64
CA THR A 255 -0.20 -18.26 -6.75
C THR A 255 -0.97 -18.93 -5.61
N ILE A 256 -0.78 -18.46 -4.37
CA ILE A 256 -1.51 -18.97 -3.19
C ILE A 256 -3.01 -18.85 -3.38
N LEU A 257 -3.51 -17.67 -3.78
CA LEU A 257 -4.94 -17.47 -4.00
C LEU A 257 -5.46 -18.32 -5.16
N ALA A 258 -4.74 -18.35 -6.29
CA ALA A 258 -5.17 -19.13 -7.46
C ALA A 258 -5.28 -20.62 -7.12
N GLN A 259 -4.30 -21.17 -6.42
CA GLN A 259 -4.32 -22.58 -5.98
C GLN A 259 -5.49 -22.87 -5.02
N SER A 260 -5.76 -21.97 -4.07
CA SER A 260 -6.90 -22.12 -3.15
C SER A 260 -8.23 -22.14 -3.91
N LEU A 261 -8.45 -21.18 -4.83
CA LEU A 261 -9.67 -21.09 -5.60
C LEU A 261 -9.90 -22.30 -6.54
N ILE A 262 -8.82 -22.84 -7.10
CA ILE A 262 -8.89 -24.09 -7.90
C ILE A 262 -9.23 -25.29 -7.00
N ALA A 263 -8.55 -25.40 -5.87
CA ALA A 263 -8.76 -26.52 -4.93
C ALA A 263 -10.19 -26.54 -4.36
N GLU A 264 -10.78 -25.37 -4.14
CA GLU A 264 -12.16 -25.21 -3.67
C GLU A 264 -13.20 -25.32 -4.79
N GLY A 265 -12.77 -25.48 -6.05
CA GLY A 265 -13.67 -25.56 -7.20
C GLY A 265 -14.38 -24.25 -7.55
N VAL A 266 -13.87 -23.11 -7.09
CA VAL A 266 -14.43 -21.77 -7.33
C VAL A 266 -14.02 -21.25 -8.71
N ALA A 267 -12.82 -21.59 -9.19
CA ALA A 267 -12.30 -21.18 -10.47
C ALA A 267 -11.48 -22.29 -11.14
N GLU A 268 -11.35 -22.21 -12.45
CA GLU A 268 -10.48 -23.06 -13.25
C GLU A 268 -9.24 -22.26 -13.71
N ALA A 269 -8.15 -22.95 -14.06
CA ALA A 269 -6.91 -22.31 -14.52
C ALA A 269 -7.13 -21.32 -15.67
N VAL A 270 -7.97 -21.71 -16.66
CA VAL A 270 -8.32 -20.86 -17.81
C VAL A 270 -8.99 -19.52 -17.40
N THR A 271 -9.60 -19.48 -16.23
CA THR A 271 -10.18 -18.23 -15.71
C THR A 271 -9.11 -17.20 -15.40
N PHE A 272 -7.99 -17.64 -14.83
CA PHE A 272 -6.86 -16.74 -14.52
C PHE A 272 -6.14 -16.28 -15.77
N ASP A 273 -5.97 -17.15 -16.77
CA ASP A 273 -5.38 -16.78 -18.07
C ASP A 273 -6.18 -15.64 -18.74
N ARG A 274 -7.52 -15.77 -18.74
CA ARG A 274 -8.40 -14.73 -19.28
C ARG A 274 -8.32 -13.43 -18.46
N MET A 275 -8.32 -13.52 -17.14
CA MET A 275 -8.16 -12.34 -16.26
C MET A 275 -6.83 -11.63 -16.51
N GLU A 276 -5.77 -12.39 -16.73
CA GLU A 276 -4.46 -11.82 -17.03
C GLU A 276 -4.46 -11.08 -18.36
N GLU A 277 -5.05 -11.64 -19.42
CA GLU A 277 -5.16 -11.00 -20.72
C GLU A 277 -5.97 -9.70 -20.65
N GLU A 278 -7.12 -9.72 -19.95
CA GLU A 278 -7.96 -8.53 -19.72
C GLU A 278 -7.17 -7.43 -18.97
N VAL A 279 -6.45 -7.78 -17.92
CA VAL A 279 -5.67 -6.81 -17.14
C VAL A 279 -4.48 -6.29 -17.97
N ARG A 280 -3.76 -7.14 -18.71
CA ARG A 280 -2.66 -6.69 -19.57
C ARG A 280 -3.14 -5.73 -20.65
N THR A 281 -4.33 -5.97 -21.21
CA THR A 281 -4.97 -5.05 -22.16
C THR A 281 -5.24 -3.71 -21.49
N GLN A 282 -5.89 -3.68 -20.33
CA GLN A 282 -6.16 -2.46 -19.56
C GLN A 282 -4.88 -1.68 -19.25
N ILE A 283 -3.84 -2.36 -18.80
CA ILE A 283 -2.55 -1.73 -18.47
C ILE A 283 -1.90 -1.13 -19.73
N THR A 284 -1.94 -1.83 -20.86
CA THR A 284 -1.38 -1.35 -22.13
C THR A 284 -2.12 -0.10 -22.63
N GLU A 285 -3.45 -0.09 -22.53
CA GLU A 285 -4.27 1.07 -22.88
C GLU A 285 -3.99 2.26 -21.96
N GLY A 286 -3.86 2.02 -20.64
CA GLY A 286 -3.52 3.04 -19.67
C GLY A 286 -2.15 3.68 -19.91
N VAL A 287 -1.15 2.89 -20.25
CA VAL A 287 0.18 3.43 -20.64
C VAL A 287 0.09 4.27 -21.91
N LYS A 288 -0.63 3.80 -22.91
CA LYS A 288 -0.84 4.56 -24.15
C LYS A 288 -1.52 5.89 -23.87
N PHE A 289 -2.63 5.88 -23.12
CA PHE A 289 -3.31 7.10 -22.67
C PHE A 289 -2.35 8.07 -21.99
N ALA A 290 -1.58 7.58 -21.02
CA ALA A 290 -0.64 8.42 -20.27
C ALA A 290 0.45 9.04 -21.15
N LEU A 291 1.02 8.27 -22.06
CA LEU A 291 2.09 8.78 -22.94
C LEU A 291 1.57 9.82 -23.95
N GLU A 292 0.33 9.69 -24.43
CA GLU A 292 -0.31 10.62 -25.37
C GLU A 292 -0.90 11.87 -24.69
N ALA A 293 -1.18 11.81 -23.37
CA ALA A 293 -1.75 12.94 -22.62
C ALA A 293 -0.81 14.16 -22.61
N PRO A 294 -1.35 15.39 -22.54
CA PRO A 294 -0.54 16.61 -22.46
C PRO A 294 0.19 16.74 -21.12
N TYR A 295 1.33 17.43 -21.15
CA TYR A 295 1.96 17.92 -19.91
C TYR A 295 1.18 19.09 -19.35
N PRO A 296 1.23 19.33 -18.01
CA PRO A 296 0.66 20.52 -17.41
C PRO A 296 1.29 21.79 -18.00
N SER A 297 0.50 22.89 -17.99
CA SER A 297 1.03 24.22 -18.38
C SER A 297 2.20 24.60 -17.46
N PRO A 298 3.24 25.29 -17.97
CA PRO A 298 4.32 25.84 -17.12
C PRO A 298 3.80 26.72 -15.98
N ASP A 299 2.65 27.38 -16.14
CA ASP A 299 2.05 28.21 -15.10
C ASP A 299 1.56 27.40 -13.88
N GLU A 300 1.31 26.10 -14.09
CA GLU A 300 0.92 25.18 -13.01
C GLU A 300 1.99 25.04 -11.91
N VAL A 301 3.25 25.37 -12.18
CA VAL A 301 4.35 25.21 -11.21
C VAL A 301 4.15 26.03 -9.95
N THR A 302 3.44 27.17 -10.04
CA THR A 302 3.15 28.07 -8.93
C THR A 302 1.73 27.90 -8.37
N MET A 303 0.89 27.09 -9.02
CA MET A 303 -0.49 26.86 -8.61
C MET A 303 -0.58 25.77 -7.52
N HIS A 304 -1.57 25.90 -6.65
CA HIS A 304 -1.86 24.90 -5.58
C HIS A 304 -0.73 24.76 -4.54
N VAL A 305 0.10 25.78 -4.36
CA VAL A 305 1.15 25.82 -3.32
C VAL A 305 0.55 26.35 -2.00
N TYR A 306 -0.35 27.30 -2.09
CA TYR A 306 -1.09 27.87 -0.96
C TYR A 306 -2.59 27.88 -1.28
N ALA A 307 -3.40 27.82 -0.23
CA ALA A 307 -4.86 27.93 -0.33
C ALA A 307 -5.30 29.38 -0.58
#